data_d55c9e8d9e0f84b6c6685866b239da1d
#
_entry.id   d55c9e8d9e0f84b6c6685866b239da1d
#
_cell.length_a   1.000
_cell.length_b   1.000
_cell.length_c   1.000
_cell.angle_alpha   90.00
_cell.angle_beta   90.00
_cell.angle_gamma   90.00
#
_symmetry.space_group_name_H-M   'P 1'
#
loop_
_entity.id
_entity.type
_entity.pdbx_description
1 polymer ?
#
loop_
_entity_poly.entity_id
_entity_poly.type
_entity_poly.pdbx_seq_one_letter_code
_entity_poly.pdbx_strand_id
1 'polypeptide(L)'
;MSPTAATQSLDTTSQSYALMTVTLKNAYHTSYQPSPIVVNIERGAGDDRANRLNFKFDSVDKPVSASDDHFLVRLPLAPGKYVIRGITGQSGIFPFHGFFFAPLHEDLDVKPNSVVYLGHVDATVIERKDGELRAGPVIPLIDQAATGFSGGTWDIAVSDRFDDDITEFRKDFPALRDASINREVLPAWDKEKATQWWAAH
;
A
#
# COMPACT_ATOMS: atom_id res chain seq x y z
N MET A 1 -2.16 16.68 -6.20
CA MET A 1 -3.04 16.37 -5.06
C MET A 1 -3.91 15.20 -5.45
N SER A 2 -4.13 14.22 -4.56
CA SER A 2 -5.00 13.07 -4.85
C SER A 2 -6.43 13.54 -5.10
N PRO A 3 -7.15 12.99 -6.09
CA PRO A 3 -8.55 13.28 -6.29
C PRO A 3 -9.36 12.82 -5.08
N THR A 4 -10.30 13.63 -4.65
CA THR A 4 -11.23 13.34 -3.55
C THR A 4 -12.65 13.12 -4.10
N ALA A 5 -13.58 12.71 -3.25
CA ALA A 5 -14.98 12.60 -3.63
C ALA A 5 -15.59 13.95 -4.14
N ALA A 6 -14.99 15.08 -3.76
CA ALA A 6 -15.41 16.42 -4.24
C ALA A 6 -14.73 16.83 -5.56
N THR A 7 -13.69 16.12 -6.01
CA THR A 7 -12.97 16.43 -7.25
C THR A 7 -13.81 16.03 -8.45
N GLN A 8 -14.11 16.98 -9.35
CA GLN A 8 -14.99 16.74 -10.51
C GLN A 8 -14.22 16.35 -11.78
N SER A 9 -12.95 16.75 -11.89
CA SER A 9 -12.11 16.44 -13.06
C SER A 9 -10.67 16.19 -12.66
N LEU A 10 -9.99 15.32 -13.41
CA LEU A 10 -8.55 15.10 -13.27
C LEU A 10 -7.77 16.08 -14.12
N ASP A 11 -6.74 16.69 -13.53
CA ASP A 11 -5.71 17.39 -14.29
C ASP A 11 -4.55 16.42 -14.54
N THR A 12 -4.56 15.78 -15.70
CA THR A 12 -3.48 14.88 -16.12
C THR A 12 -2.34 15.60 -16.83
N THR A 13 -2.45 16.91 -17.08
CA THR A 13 -1.41 17.68 -17.79
C THR A 13 -0.18 17.93 -16.93
N SER A 14 -0.36 18.09 -15.63
CA SER A 14 0.70 18.35 -14.66
C SER A 14 1.16 17.09 -13.91
N GLN A 15 0.31 16.07 -13.82
CA GLN A 15 0.58 14.83 -13.09
C GLN A 15 -0.22 13.68 -13.67
N SER A 16 0.25 12.47 -13.44
CA SER A 16 -0.45 11.23 -13.74
C SER A 16 -0.96 10.61 -12.44
N TYR A 17 -1.85 9.64 -12.54
CA TYR A 17 -2.44 9.00 -11.37
C TYR A 17 -2.23 7.49 -11.44
N ALA A 18 -1.67 6.90 -10.39
CA ALA A 18 -1.64 5.46 -10.22
C ALA A 18 -2.70 5.05 -9.18
N LEU A 19 -3.48 4.05 -9.53
CA LEU A 19 -4.59 3.52 -8.75
C LEU A 19 -4.25 2.09 -8.34
N MET A 20 -4.47 1.75 -7.08
CA MET A 20 -4.37 0.37 -6.59
C MET A 20 -5.35 0.18 -5.44
N THR A 21 -5.72 -1.05 -5.19
CA THR A 21 -6.45 -1.41 -3.98
C THR A 21 -5.56 -2.21 -3.04
N VAL A 22 -5.80 -2.10 -1.75
CA VAL A 22 -4.98 -2.72 -0.72
C VAL A 22 -5.84 -3.35 0.34
N THR A 23 -5.54 -4.59 0.70
CA THR A 23 -6.04 -5.25 1.90
C THR A 23 -4.89 -5.53 2.85
N LEU A 24 -5.04 -5.14 4.11
CA LEU A 24 -4.09 -5.50 5.16
C LEU A 24 -4.80 -6.36 6.21
N LYS A 25 -4.25 -7.54 6.49
CA LYS A 25 -4.80 -8.47 7.48
C LYS A 25 -3.73 -9.01 8.41
N ASN A 26 -4.12 -9.40 9.61
CA ASN A 26 -3.28 -10.15 10.53
C ASN A 26 -3.95 -11.49 10.81
N ALA A 27 -3.47 -12.56 10.15
CA ALA A 27 -3.92 -13.92 10.37
C ALA A 27 -3.16 -14.61 11.51
N TYR A 28 -1.99 -14.10 11.87
CA TYR A 28 -1.18 -14.62 12.97
C TYR A 28 -1.77 -14.24 14.33
N HIS A 29 -2.17 -12.94 14.50
CA HIS A 29 -2.85 -12.45 15.70
C HIS A 29 -4.07 -11.64 15.31
N THR A 30 -5.20 -12.30 15.20
CA THR A 30 -6.46 -11.74 14.68
C THR A 30 -7.03 -10.59 15.50
N SER A 31 -6.65 -10.46 16.79
CA SER A 31 -7.03 -9.34 17.65
C SER A 31 -6.32 -8.03 17.31
N TYR A 32 -5.24 -8.06 16.48
CA TYR A 32 -4.41 -6.92 16.16
C TYR A 32 -4.42 -6.66 14.65
N GLN A 33 -5.56 -6.21 14.14
CA GLN A 33 -5.68 -5.91 12.72
C GLN A 33 -4.92 -4.63 12.36
N PRO A 34 -4.10 -4.63 11.29
CA PRO A 34 -3.38 -3.45 10.83
C PRO A 34 -4.33 -2.46 10.15
N SER A 35 -4.20 -1.19 10.49
CA SER A 35 -4.85 -0.08 9.78
C SER A 35 -3.78 0.64 8.95
N PRO A 36 -3.95 0.82 7.64
CA PRO A 36 -2.96 1.48 6.80
C PRO A 36 -2.86 2.96 7.14
N ILE A 37 -1.65 3.51 7.04
CA ILE A 37 -1.36 4.92 7.29
C ILE A 37 -0.88 5.61 6.01
N VAL A 38 0.15 5.04 5.36
CA VAL A 38 0.78 5.62 4.17
C VAL A 38 1.25 4.55 3.21
N VAL A 39 1.20 4.88 1.91
CA VAL A 39 2.00 4.22 0.87
C VAL A 39 3.31 4.97 0.73
N ASN A 40 4.40 4.25 0.83
CA ASN A 40 5.76 4.78 0.73
C ASN A 40 6.26 4.60 -0.69
N ILE A 41 6.55 5.71 -1.37
CA ILE A 41 7.05 5.76 -2.74
C ILE A 41 8.42 6.44 -2.74
N GLU A 42 9.32 6.01 -3.60
CA GLU A 42 10.60 6.67 -3.83
C GLU A 42 10.77 7.03 -5.29
N ARG A 43 11.24 8.24 -5.57
CA ARG A 43 11.49 8.72 -6.93
C ARG A 43 12.93 8.42 -7.34
N GLY A 44 13.09 7.71 -8.49
CA GLY A 44 14.41 7.36 -9.02
C GLY A 44 15.07 6.20 -8.26
N ALA A 45 16.31 5.91 -8.62
CA ALA A 45 17.14 4.92 -7.93
C ALA A 45 18.08 5.64 -6.95
N GLY A 46 17.89 5.41 -5.66
CA GLY A 46 18.74 5.95 -4.60
C GLY A 46 17.99 6.20 -3.31
N ASP A 47 18.66 6.01 -2.17
CA ASP A 47 18.06 6.08 -0.84
C ASP A 47 18.08 7.53 -0.27
N ASP A 48 17.92 8.55 -1.13
CA ASP A 48 17.86 9.93 -0.69
C ASP A 48 16.49 10.25 -0.11
N ARG A 49 16.47 10.76 1.12
CA ARG A 49 15.25 11.20 1.82
C ARG A 49 14.45 12.23 1.02
N ALA A 50 15.11 13.05 0.21
CA ALA A 50 14.44 14.05 -0.63
C ALA A 50 13.56 13.42 -1.74
N ASN A 51 13.84 12.17 -2.09
CA ASN A 51 13.09 11.42 -3.09
C ASN A 51 11.93 10.60 -2.53
N ARG A 52 11.78 10.56 -1.19
CA ARG A 52 10.73 9.79 -0.52
C ARG A 52 9.42 10.57 -0.48
N LEU A 53 8.38 9.94 -1.01
CA LEU A 53 7.01 10.44 -1.05
C LEU A 53 6.12 9.53 -0.21
N ASN A 54 5.32 10.12 0.66
CA ASN A 54 4.39 9.37 1.50
C ASN A 54 2.97 9.82 1.20
N PHE A 55 2.15 8.91 0.68
CA PHE A 55 0.75 9.17 0.39
C PHE A 55 -0.11 8.58 1.50
N LYS A 56 -0.81 9.45 2.24
CA LYS A 56 -1.70 9.05 3.33
C LYS A 56 -2.93 8.37 2.78
N PHE A 57 -3.41 7.38 3.52
CA PHE A 57 -4.76 6.87 3.36
C PHE A 57 -5.73 7.87 3.98
N ASP A 58 -6.64 8.41 3.18
CA ASP A 58 -7.67 9.32 3.66
C ASP A 58 -8.80 8.55 4.36
N SER A 59 -9.56 9.26 5.20
CA SER A 59 -10.74 8.66 5.84
C SER A 59 -11.82 8.23 4.85
N VAL A 60 -11.78 8.77 3.63
CA VAL A 60 -12.66 8.40 2.51
C VAL A 60 -12.27 7.04 1.91
N ASP A 61 -11.01 6.63 2.09
CA ASP A 61 -10.50 5.33 1.62
C ASP A 61 -10.88 4.18 2.56
N LYS A 62 -11.63 4.46 3.64
CA LYS A 62 -12.16 3.41 4.52
C LYS A 62 -13.33 2.72 3.83
N PRO A 63 -13.38 1.40 3.83
CA PRO A 63 -14.50 0.66 3.27
C PRO A 63 -15.80 1.08 3.95
N VAL A 64 -16.83 1.30 3.15
CA VAL A 64 -18.18 1.65 3.62
C VAL A 64 -18.83 0.48 4.36
N SER A 65 -18.29 -0.73 4.20
CA SER A 65 -18.76 -1.97 4.82
C SER A 65 -17.64 -2.62 5.62
N ALA A 66 -17.92 -2.96 6.87
CA ALA A 66 -16.99 -3.69 7.76
C ALA A 66 -16.64 -5.12 7.28
N SER A 67 -17.16 -5.55 6.15
CA SER A 67 -16.89 -6.86 5.54
C SER A 67 -15.82 -6.83 4.44
N ASP A 68 -15.50 -5.64 3.87
CA ASP A 68 -14.49 -5.47 2.84
C ASP A 68 -13.38 -4.56 3.35
N ASP A 69 -12.37 -5.18 3.99
CA ASP A 69 -11.21 -4.48 4.57
C ASP A 69 -10.20 -4.07 3.49
N HIS A 70 -10.64 -3.53 2.35
CA HIS A 70 -9.75 -3.01 1.33
C HIS A 70 -9.82 -1.49 1.21
N PHE A 71 -8.73 -0.89 0.77
CA PHE A 71 -8.53 0.55 0.70
C PHE A 71 -8.22 0.98 -0.73
N LEU A 72 -8.86 2.05 -1.17
CA LEU A 72 -8.64 2.65 -2.49
C LEU A 72 -7.47 3.64 -2.43
N VAL A 73 -6.39 3.34 -3.12
CA VAL A 73 -5.17 4.16 -3.16
C VAL A 73 -5.08 4.94 -4.46
N ARG A 74 -4.83 6.24 -4.36
CA ARG A 74 -4.70 7.17 -5.49
C ARG A 74 -3.40 7.96 -5.34
N LEU A 75 -2.45 7.68 -6.20
CA LEU A 75 -1.10 8.25 -6.17
C LEU A 75 -0.94 9.29 -7.29
N PRO A 76 -1.05 10.59 -7.00
CA PRO A 76 -0.72 11.63 -7.96
C PRO A 76 0.81 11.76 -8.07
N LEU A 77 1.35 11.33 -9.20
CA LEU A 77 2.79 11.28 -9.45
C LEU A 77 3.15 12.10 -10.69
N ALA A 78 4.24 12.84 -10.65
CA ALA A 78 4.83 13.40 -11.86
C ALA A 78 5.35 12.26 -12.76
N PRO A 79 5.41 12.45 -14.08
CA PRO A 79 6.03 11.45 -14.95
C PRO A 79 7.46 11.13 -14.51
N GLY A 80 7.84 9.85 -14.56
CA GLY A 80 9.16 9.40 -14.14
C GLY A 80 9.19 8.00 -13.57
N LYS A 81 10.36 7.58 -13.11
CA LYS A 81 10.60 6.28 -12.51
C LYS A 81 10.49 6.37 -10.99
N TYR A 82 9.81 5.42 -10.42
CA TYR A 82 9.58 5.30 -8.98
C TYR A 82 9.76 3.85 -8.52
N VAL A 83 9.90 3.70 -7.21
CA VAL A 83 9.79 2.40 -6.53
C VAL A 83 8.66 2.53 -5.52
N ILE A 84 7.69 1.64 -5.58
CA ILE A 84 6.70 1.46 -4.51
C ILE A 84 7.40 0.65 -3.43
N ARG A 85 7.88 1.32 -2.38
CA ARG A 85 8.64 0.67 -1.30
C ARG A 85 7.76 -0.26 -0.47
N GLY A 86 6.55 0.17 -0.17
CA GLY A 86 5.62 -0.62 0.60
C GLY A 86 4.54 0.20 1.27
N ILE A 87 3.85 -0.43 2.21
CA ILE A 87 2.73 0.14 2.94
C ILE A 87 3.04 0.12 4.42
N THR A 88 2.97 1.29 5.05
CA THR A 88 3.05 1.40 6.51
C THR A 88 1.65 1.40 7.08
N GLY A 89 1.40 0.51 8.04
CA GLY A 89 0.19 0.44 8.83
C GLY A 89 0.49 0.50 10.33
N GLN A 90 -0.54 0.61 11.13
CA GLN A 90 -0.46 0.55 12.59
C GLN A 90 -1.51 -0.40 13.15
N SER A 91 -1.19 -0.98 14.29
CA SER A 91 -2.15 -1.69 15.12
C SER A 91 -1.81 -1.45 16.59
N GLY A 92 -2.75 -1.70 17.48
CA GLY A 92 -2.46 -1.59 18.91
C GLY A 92 -3.69 -1.63 19.79
N ILE A 93 -3.42 -1.73 21.10
CA ILE A 93 -4.39 -1.53 22.17
C ILE A 93 -3.90 -0.35 22.98
N PHE A 94 -4.78 0.62 23.23
CA PHE A 94 -4.44 1.78 24.06
C PHE A 94 -3.78 1.36 25.39
N PRO A 95 -2.65 1.97 25.80
CA PRO A 95 -1.95 3.10 25.16
C PRO A 95 -0.85 2.70 24.16
N PHE A 96 -0.73 1.45 23.77
CA PHE A 96 0.39 0.94 22.95
C PHE A 96 -0.02 0.80 21.48
N HIS A 97 0.80 1.39 20.62
CA HIS A 97 0.68 1.27 19.16
C HIS A 97 1.97 0.74 18.58
N GLY A 98 1.86 -0.25 17.70
CA GLY A 98 2.96 -0.76 16.90
C GLY A 98 2.76 -0.46 15.42
N PHE A 99 3.85 -0.40 14.67
CA PHE A 99 3.84 -0.15 13.25
C PHE A 99 4.15 -1.43 12.48
N PHE A 100 3.45 -1.62 11.37
CA PHE A 100 3.74 -2.64 10.38
C PHE A 100 4.31 -1.98 9.13
N PHE A 101 5.19 -2.67 8.45
CA PHE A 101 5.65 -2.29 7.13
C PHE A 101 5.56 -3.50 6.21
N ALA A 102 4.65 -3.43 5.23
CA ALA A 102 4.50 -4.43 4.19
C ALA A 102 5.38 -4.04 2.98
N PRO A 103 6.56 -4.65 2.80
CA PRO A 103 7.51 -4.27 1.76
C PRO A 103 7.05 -4.80 0.40
N LEU A 104 6.88 -3.93 -0.58
CA LEU A 104 6.56 -4.29 -1.96
C LEU A 104 7.81 -4.30 -2.85
N HIS A 105 8.55 -3.22 -2.86
CA HIS A 105 9.75 -3.01 -3.68
C HIS A 105 9.54 -3.19 -5.19
N GLU A 106 8.41 -2.66 -5.68
CA GLU A 106 8.04 -2.76 -7.09
C GLU A 106 8.38 -1.48 -7.86
N ASP A 107 8.99 -1.66 -9.01
CA ASP A 107 9.32 -0.57 -9.92
C ASP A 107 8.05 -0.08 -10.61
N LEU A 108 7.93 1.24 -10.76
CA LEU A 108 6.81 1.91 -11.42
C LEU A 108 7.34 2.98 -12.38
N ASP A 109 6.99 2.86 -13.66
CA ASP A 109 7.31 3.85 -14.69
C ASP A 109 6.06 4.66 -15.05
N VAL A 110 5.94 5.85 -14.47
CA VAL A 110 4.78 6.74 -14.65
C VAL A 110 4.90 7.51 -15.95
N LYS A 111 4.03 7.21 -16.92
CA LYS A 111 3.94 7.92 -18.20
C LYS A 111 3.21 9.26 -18.03
N PRO A 112 3.51 10.27 -18.85
CA PRO A 112 2.78 11.53 -18.81
C PRO A 112 1.33 11.36 -19.23
N ASN A 113 0.46 12.20 -18.69
CA ASN A 113 -0.97 12.27 -19.02
C ASN A 113 -1.72 10.93 -18.86
N SER A 114 -1.34 10.10 -17.91
CA SER A 114 -1.88 8.75 -17.75
C SER A 114 -2.62 8.57 -16.44
N VAL A 115 -3.61 7.69 -16.46
CA VAL A 115 -4.19 7.06 -15.29
C VAL A 115 -3.96 5.56 -15.44
N VAL A 116 -3.28 4.94 -14.47
CA VAL A 116 -2.92 3.53 -14.53
C VAL A 116 -3.49 2.78 -13.32
N TYR A 117 -3.93 1.55 -13.53
CA TYR A 117 -4.33 0.64 -12.47
C TYR A 117 -3.22 -0.38 -12.23
N LEU A 118 -2.76 -0.47 -10.98
CA LEU A 118 -1.61 -1.28 -10.57
C LEU A 118 -1.97 -2.64 -9.99
N GLY A 119 -3.26 -2.93 -9.82
CA GLY A 119 -3.72 -4.18 -9.23
C GLY A 119 -4.21 -4.04 -7.79
N HIS A 120 -4.62 -5.17 -7.23
CA HIS A 120 -4.98 -5.35 -5.84
C HIS A 120 -3.83 -6.00 -5.08
N VAL A 121 -3.41 -5.40 -3.98
CA VAL A 121 -2.41 -5.93 -3.06
C VAL A 121 -3.09 -6.48 -1.82
N ASP A 122 -3.03 -7.79 -1.62
CA ASP A 122 -3.45 -8.46 -0.38
C ASP A 122 -2.20 -8.77 0.43
N ALA A 123 -2.02 -8.11 1.57
CA ALA A 123 -0.88 -8.28 2.45
C ALA A 123 -1.36 -8.84 3.80
N THR A 124 -1.02 -10.08 4.07
CA THR A 124 -1.44 -10.81 5.26
C THR A 124 -0.24 -11.11 6.16
N VAL A 125 -0.34 -10.71 7.44
CA VAL A 125 0.64 -11.11 8.46
C VAL A 125 0.38 -12.56 8.84
N ILE A 126 1.41 -13.39 8.68
CA ILE A 126 1.43 -14.80 9.07
C ILE A 126 2.54 -15.06 10.08
N GLU A 127 2.57 -16.25 10.70
CA GLU A 127 3.63 -16.64 11.61
C GLU A 127 4.99 -16.64 10.90
N ARG A 128 5.97 -15.97 11.52
CA ARG A 128 7.33 -15.84 10.99
C ARG A 128 8.17 -17.07 11.30
N LYS A 129 8.91 -17.57 10.33
CA LYS A 129 9.95 -18.56 10.51
C LYS A 129 11.33 -17.90 10.63
N ASP A 130 12.31 -18.66 11.14
CA ASP A 130 13.68 -18.15 11.26
C ASP A 130 14.25 -17.71 9.90
N GLY A 131 14.89 -16.55 9.90
CA GLY A 131 15.47 -15.95 8.69
C GLY A 131 14.50 -15.10 7.86
N GLU A 132 13.19 -15.14 8.11
CA GLU A 132 12.24 -14.30 7.39
C GLU A 132 12.24 -12.85 7.89
N LEU A 133 11.83 -11.92 7.03
CA LEU A 133 11.61 -10.52 7.40
C LEU A 133 10.53 -10.41 8.50
N ARG A 134 10.57 -9.34 9.29
CA ARG A 134 9.57 -9.08 10.32
C ARG A 134 8.48 -8.16 9.77
N ALA A 135 7.23 -8.42 10.15
CA ALA A 135 6.11 -7.54 9.79
C ALA A 135 6.17 -6.18 10.49
N GLY A 136 6.85 -6.09 11.63
CA GLY A 136 7.03 -4.85 12.38
C GLY A 136 8.28 -4.88 13.26
N PRO A 137 8.62 -3.75 13.91
CA PRO A 137 9.77 -3.64 14.77
C PRO A 137 9.63 -4.48 16.04
N VAL A 138 10.75 -4.87 16.61
CA VAL A 138 10.78 -5.49 17.96
C VAL A 138 10.53 -4.40 19.00
N ILE A 139 9.49 -4.57 19.80
CA ILE A 139 9.20 -3.68 20.93
C ILE A 139 9.45 -4.45 22.23
N PRO A 140 10.55 -4.18 22.96
CA PRO A 140 10.86 -4.88 24.21
C PRO A 140 9.67 -4.85 25.18
N LEU A 141 9.38 -5.97 25.83
CA LEU A 141 8.28 -6.20 26.79
C LEU A 141 6.88 -6.26 26.17
N ILE A 142 6.60 -5.50 25.10
CA ILE A 142 5.29 -5.49 24.44
C ILE A 142 5.19 -6.61 23.43
N ASP A 143 6.28 -6.98 22.78
CA ASP A 143 6.32 -8.10 21.83
C ASP A 143 5.89 -9.44 22.43
N GLN A 144 6.08 -9.60 23.74
CA GLN A 144 5.62 -10.80 24.46
C GLN A 144 4.10 -10.82 24.66
N ALA A 145 3.44 -9.65 24.63
CA ALA A 145 2.00 -9.53 24.80
C ALA A 145 1.25 -9.25 23.49
N ALA A 146 1.93 -8.65 22.50
CA ALA A 146 1.36 -8.23 21.21
C ALA A 146 2.18 -8.81 20.05
N THR A 147 2.27 -10.11 19.98
CA THR A 147 3.17 -10.88 19.11
C THR A 147 2.90 -10.77 17.61
N GLY A 148 1.93 -9.96 17.18
CA GLY A 148 1.67 -9.73 15.77
C GLY A 148 2.72 -8.85 15.06
N PHE A 149 3.53 -8.09 15.80
CA PHE A 149 4.48 -7.12 15.22
C PHE A 149 5.79 -7.77 14.80
N SER A 150 6.53 -8.31 15.74
CA SER A 150 7.85 -8.90 15.47
C SER A 150 7.82 -10.40 15.26
N GLY A 151 6.80 -11.07 15.79
CA GLY A 151 6.58 -12.52 15.62
C GLY A 151 5.97 -12.89 14.27
N GLY A 152 5.47 -11.92 13.51
CA GLY A 152 4.88 -12.11 12.18
C GLY A 152 5.83 -11.78 11.04
N THR A 153 5.53 -12.34 9.87
CA THR A 153 6.08 -11.97 8.55
C THR A 153 4.93 -11.67 7.60
N TRP A 154 5.24 -11.19 6.40
CA TRP A 154 4.24 -10.93 5.39
C TRP A 154 4.13 -12.07 4.38
N ASP A 155 2.91 -12.38 4.02
CA ASP A 155 2.52 -13.07 2.79
C ASP A 155 1.77 -12.05 1.93
N ILE A 156 2.30 -11.73 0.74
CA ILE A 156 1.76 -10.67 -0.12
C ILE A 156 1.41 -11.27 -1.47
N ALA A 157 0.18 -11.04 -1.91
CA ALA A 157 -0.29 -11.40 -3.24
C ALA A 157 -0.70 -10.15 -4.02
N VAL A 158 -0.32 -10.09 -5.28
CA VAL A 158 -0.82 -9.09 -6.23
C VAL A 158 -1.76 -9.78 -7.19
N SER A 159 -2.94 -9.24 -7.37
CA SER A 159 -3.96 -9.79 -8.25
C SER A 159 -4.59 -8.72 -9.13
N ASP A 160 -5.10 -9.16 -10.26
CA ASP A 160 -5.81 -8.31 -11.19
C ASP A 160 -7.31 -8.35 -10.89
N ARG A 161 -7.82 -7.27 -10.34
CA ARG A 161 -9.24 -7.07 -10.04
C ARG A 161 -9.79 -5.84 -10.76
N PHE A 162 -9.27 -5.58 -11.97
CA PHE A 162 -9.52 -4.34 -12.70
C PHE A 162 -11.00 -3.95 -12.78
N ASP A 163 -11.86 -4.87 -13.17
CA ASP A 163 -13.28 -4.55 -13.43
C ASP A 163 -14.02 -4.17 -12.13
N ASP A 164 -13.77 -4.91 -11.05
CA ASP A 164 -14.38 -4.66 -9.74
C ASP A 164 -13.83 -3.37 -9.12
N ASP A 165 -12.51 -3.27 -9.04
CA ASP A 165 -11.83 -2.15 -8.40
C ASP A 165 -12.11 -0.82 -9.13
N ILE A 166 -12.08 -0.80 -10.48
CA ILE A 166 -12.37 0.42 -11.24
C ILE A 166 -13.84 0.84 -11.11
N THR A 167 -14.75 -0.11 -10.98
CA THR A 167 -16.15 0.20 -10.69
C THR A 167 -16.27 0.95 -9.37
N GLU A 168 -15.54 0.53 -8.34
CA GLU A 168 -15.53 1.17 -7.03
C GLU A 168 -14.83 2.53 -7.08
N PHE A 169 -13.66 2.64 -7.73
CA PHE A 169 -12.99 3.92 -7.93
C PHE A 169 -13.89 4.96 -8.61
N ARG A 170 -14.62 4.57 -9.65
CA ARG A 170 -15.54 5.48 -10.38
C ARG A 170 -16.76 5.88 -9.57
N LYS A 171 -17.22 5.00 -8.68
CA LYS A 171 -18.32 5.29 -7.75
C LYS A 171 -17.91 6.33 -6.71
N ASP A 172 -16.72 6.17 -6.11
CA ASP A 172 -16.30 6.99 -4.97
C ASP A 172 -15.58 8.28 -5.41
N PHE A 173 -15.00 8.29 -6.63
CA PHE A 173 -14.26 9.44 -7.17
C PHE A 173 -14.82 9.88 -8.52
N PRO A 174 -15.74 10.85 -8.53
CA PRO A 174 -16.40 11.32 -9.76
C PRO A 174 -15.44 11.73 -10.88
N ALA A 175 -14.26 12.26 -10.54
CA ALA A 175 -13.23 12.63 -11.50
C ALA A 175 -12.68 11.44 -12.33
N LEU A 176 -12.85 10.22 -11.85
CA LEU A 176 -12.40 9.00 -12.55
C LEU A 176 -13.50 8.41 -13.47
N ARG A 177 -14.73 8.92 -13.42
CA ARG A 177 -15.89 8.31 -14.10
C ARG A 177 -15.66 8.09 -15.58
N ASP A 178 -15.16 9.11 -16.26
CA ASP A 178 -14.94 9.09 -17.71
C ASP A 178 -13.45 9.01 -18.08
N ALA A 179 -12.57 8.81 -17.08
CA ALA A 179 -11.15 8.67 -17.32
C ALA A 179 -10.82 7.36 -18.05
N SER A 180 -9.94 7.44 -19.04
CA SER A 180 -9.30 6.26 -19.64
C SER A 180 -8.25 5.74 -18.65
N ILE A 181 -8.42 4.52 -18.17
CA ILE A 181 -7.55 3.90 -17.18
C ILE A 181 -6.82 2.73 -17.83
N ASN A 182 -5.49 2.82 -17.89
CA ASN A 182 -4.65 1.75 -18.41
C ASN A 182 -4.46 0.66 -17.35
N ARG A 183 -4.50 -0.59 -17.78
CA ARG A 183 -4.29 -1.75 -16.90
C ARG A 183 -2.82 -2.14 -16.94
N GLU A 184 -2.08 -1.83 -15.89
CA GLU A 184 -0.65 -2.08 -15.73
C GLU A 184 -0.40 -2.71 -14.36
N VAL A 185 -0.91 -3.94 -14.17
CA VAL A 185 -0.84 -4.65 -12.89
C VAL A 185 0.60 -4.93 -12.52
N LEU A 186 0.96 -4.66 -11.26
CA LEU A 186 2.27 -4.97 -10.70
C LEU A 186 2.57 -6.47 -10.83
N PRO A 187 3.84 -6.87 -10.93
CA PRO A 187 4.22 -8.28 -10.96
C PRO A 187 3.88 -8.97 -9.62
N ALA A 188 3.98 -10.29 -9.63
CA ALA A 188 3.88 -11.07 -8.39
C ALA A 188 4.98 -10.63 -7.41
N TRP A 189 4.61 -10.49 -6.13
CA TRP A 189 5.53 -10.05 -5.09
C TRP A 189 6.77 -10.96 -4.98
N ASP A 190 7.94 -10.33 -5.00
CA ASP A 190 9.23 -10.97 -4.82
C ASP A 190 9.66 -10.89 -3.33
N LYS A 191 9.35 -11.95 -2.58
CA LYS A 191 9.70 -12.06 -1.16
C LYS A 191 11.22 -12.02 -0.94
N GLU A 192 12.00 -12.56 -1.87
CA GLU A 192 13.47 -12.60 -1.75
C GLU A 192 14.06 -11.20 -1.90
N LYS A 193 13.64 -10.44 -2.91
CA LYS A 193 13.99 -9.03 -3.12
C LYS A 193 13.63 -8.19 -1.88
N ALA A 194 12.43 -8.36 -1.34
CA ALA A 194 11.98 -7.66 -0.14
C ALA A 194 12.82 -8.02 1.11
N THR A 195 13.17 -9.28 1.27
CA THR A 195 14.01 -9.76 2.39
C THR A 195 15.45 -9.24 2.30
N GLN A 196 16.04 -9.24 1.11
CA GLN A 196 17.38 -8.70 0.88
C GLN A 196 17.43 -7.20 1.18
N TRP A 197 16.42 -6.47 0.72
CA TRP A 197 16.33 -5.04 1.04
C TRP A 197 16.22 -4.81 2.55
N TRP A 198 15.38 -5.56 3.24
CA TRP A 198 15.19 -5.45 4.68
C TRP A 198 16.48 -5.72 5.46
N ALA A 199 17.25 -6.69 5.02
CA ALA A 199 18.52 -7.04 5.66
C ALA A 199 19.61 -5.96 5.49
N ALA A 200 19.48 -5.09 4.47
CA ALA A 200 20.44 -4.02 4.15
C ALA A 200 20.09 -2.67 4.83
N HIS A 201 18.91 -2.52 5.44
CA HIS A 201 18.38 -1.26 6.02
C HIS A 201 17.88 -1.45 7.44
#